data_dad20f02df6cec3f8251fdb10276dae4
#
_entry.id   dad20f02df6cec3f8251fdb10276dae4
#
_cell.length_a   1.000
_cell.length_b   1.000
_cell.length_c   1.000
_cell.angle_alpha   90.00
_cell.angle_beta   90.00
_cell.angle_gamma   90.00
#
_symmetry.space_group_name_H-M   'P 1'
#
loop_
_entity.id
_entity.type
_entity.pdbx_description
1 polymer ?
#
loop_
_entity_poly.entity_id
_entity_poly.type
_entity_poly.pdbx_seq_one_letter_code
_entity_poly.pdbx_strand_id
1 'polypeptide(L)'
;FLHPGSHKNQGIEKGLNLIVEGLNQIDVSNGQMICIETMSGKGSELGCDLNQIAYIISNASIPLYVCIDTCHLFSSGIRLDSFDDYLDEFDKLIGIEKIKVIHCNDSMMPFGANKDRHEKFGKGLIGESDLFNVIFNEKLEGRPIILETPNDLDGYKIEIEKIRRKFHELREN
;
A
#
# COMPACT_ATOMS: atom_id res chain seq x y z
N PHE A 1 -3.06 -8.71 -5.77
CA PHE A 1 -3.25 -8.09 -4.44
C PHE A 1 -4.70 -8.21 -3.99
N LEU A 2 -4.92 -8.12 -2.71
CA LEU A 2 -6.25 -8.17 -2.11
C LEU A 2 -6.29 -7.34 -0.81
N HIS A 3 -7.47 -6.78 -0.51
CA HIS A 3 -7.76 -6.19 0.79
C HIS A 3 -7.91 -7.30 1.83
N PRO A 4 -7.23 -7.24 2.99
CA PRO A 4 -7.29 -8.33 3.98
C PRO A 4 -8.70 -8.62 4.48
N GLY A 5 -9.47 -7.59 4.76
CA GLY A 5 -10.84 -7.72 5.25
C GLY A 5 -11.19 -6.81 6.43
N SER A 6 -12.21 -7.18 7.18
CA SER A 6 -12.68 -6.38 8.31
C SER A 6 -13.20 -7.25 9.47
N HIS A 7 -13.11 -6.74 10.71
CA HIS A 7 -13.56 -7.48 11.89
C HIS A 7 -15.08 -7.41 12.14
N LYS A 8 -15.81 -6.55 11.43
CA LYS A 8 -17.28 -6.42 11.51
C LYS A 8 -17.82 -6.43 12.95
N ASN A 9 -17.21 -5.64 13.83
CA ASN A 9 -17.52 -5.52 15.26
C ASN A 9 -17.32 -6.80 16.10
N GLN A 10 -16.59 -7.81 15.60
CA GLN A 10 -16.25 -9.02 16.33
C GLN A 10 -14.93 -8.95 17.10
N GLY A 11 -14.25 -7.81 17.03
CA GLY A 11 -12.92 -7.58 17.62
C GLY A 11 -11.77 -7.85 16.65
N ILE A 12 -10.68 -7.11 16.83
CA ILE A 12 -9.50 -7.14 15.93
C ILE A 12 -8.91 -8.54 15.89
N GLU A 13 -8.63 -9.16 17.02
CA GLU A 13 -8.02 -10.48 17.13
C GLU A 13 -8.83 -11.55 16.35
N LYS A 14 -10.14 -11.60 16.57
CA LYS A 14 -11.00 -12.53 15.85
C LYS A 14 -11.02 -12.25 14.36
N GLY A 15 -11.04 -10.98 13.96
CA GLY A 15 -10.99 -10.60 12.56
C GLY A 15 -9.69 -11.03 11.88
N LEU A 16 -8.54 -10.82 12.53
CA LEU A 16 -7.24 -11.25 12.03
C LEU A 16 -7.16 -12.78 11.87
N ASN A 17 -7.66 -13.53 12.84
CA ASN A 17 -7.70 -15.00 12.76
C ASN A 17 -8.55 -15.48 11.57
N LEU A 18 -9.73 -14.88 11.36
CA LEU A 18 -10.58 -15.24 10.21
C LEU A 18 -9.93 -14.88 8.86
N ILE A 19 -9.16 -13.79 8.79
CA ILE A 19 -8.37 -13.45 7.60
C ILE A 19 -7.33 -14.52 7.33
N VAL A 20 -6.56 -14.92 8.35
CA VAL A 20 -5.55 -15.99 8.24
C VAL A 20 -6.18 -17.32 7.82
N GLU A 21 -7.31 -17.70 8.42
CA GLU A 21 -8.05 -18.91 8.04
C GLU A 21 -8.50 -18.88 6.58
N GLY A 22 -8.99 -17.72 6.10
CA GLY A 22 -9.40 -17.55 4.71
C GLY A 22 -8.22 -17.63 3.74
N LEU A 23 -7.12 -16.95 4.06
CA LEU A 23 -5.90 -16.97 3.24
C LEU A 23 -5.30 -18.39 3.13
N ASN A 24 -5.35 -19.15 4.20
CA ASN A 24 -4.84 -20.53 4.21
C ASN A 24 -5.65 -21.51 3.34
N GLN A 25 -6.82 -21.11 2.84
CA GLN A 25 -7.62 -21.88 1.89
C GLN A 25 -7.27 -21.57 0.42
N ILE A 26 -6.42 -20.58 0.17
CA ILE A 26 -6.01 -20.20 -1.20
C ILE A 26 -4.99 -21.23 -1.71
N ASP A 27 -5.28 -21.82 -2.86
CA ASP A 27 -4.31 -22.67 -3.55
C ASP A 27 -3.28 -21.79 -4.29
N VAL A 28 -2.03 -21.88 -3.88
CA VAL A 28 -0.87 -21.20 -4.47
C VAL A 28 0.09 -22.15 -5.17
N SER A 29 -0.36 -23.40 -5.46
CA SER A 29 0.46 -24.46 -6.07
C SER A 29 1.02 -24.08 -7.44
N ASN A 30 0.37 -23.16 -8.17
CA ASN A 30 0.81 -22.67 -9.47
C ASN A 30 1.83 -21.51 -9.38
N GLY A 31 2.36 -21.20 -8.19
CA GLY A 31 3.35 -20.16 -7.99
C GLY A 31 2.80 -18.73 -7.99
N GLN A 32 1.49 -18.56 -7.74
CA GLN A 32 0.90 -17.23 -7.60
C GLN A 32 1.48 -16.50 -6.38
N MET A 33 1.76 -15.22 -6.57
CA MET A 33 2.16 -14.33 -5.50
C MET A 33 0.92 -13.62 -4.94
N ILE A 34 0.63 -13.81 -3.66
CA ILE A 34 -0.47 -13.12 -2.97
C ILE A 34 0.09 -11.93 -2.21
N CYS A 35 -0.33 -10.73 -2.58
CA CYS A 35 -0.03 -9.51 -1.83
C CYS A 35 -1.25 -9.06 -1.05
N ILE A 36 -1.11 -8.87 0.26
CA ILE A 36 -2.11 -8.16 1.07
C ILE A 36 -1.83 -6.67 1.00
N GLU A 37 -2.87 -5.87 0.91
CA GLU A 37 -2.75 -4.44 0.75
C GLU A 37 -2.81 -3.73 2.10
N THR A 38 -2.02 -2.64 2.25
CA THR A 38 -2.15 -1.73 3.39
C THR A 38 -3.46 -0.96 3.28
N MET A 39 -4.22 -0.88 4.37
CA MET A 39 -5.58 -0.35 4.37
C MET A 39 -5.70 1.03 5.02
N SER A 40 -6.74 1.76 4.66
CA SER A 40 -7.05 3.09 5.21
C SER A 40 -7.59 3.08 6.64
N GLY A 41 -8.02 1.92 7.14
CA GLY A 41 -8.66 1.79 8.45
C GLY A 41 -10.11 2.26 8.47
N LYS A 42 -10.78 2.27 7.33
CA LYS A 42 -12.18 2.69 7.22
C LYS A 42 -13.10 1.74 7.99
N GLY A 43 -13.81 2.30 8.96
CA GLY A 43 -14.78 1.55 9.78
C GLY A 43 -14.11 0.44 10.58
N SER A 44 -14.26 -0.81 10.15
CA SER A 44 -13.71 -2.00 10.83
C SER A 44 -12.68 -2.73 9.97
N GLU A 45 -12.10 -2.07 8.98
CA GLU A 45 -11.02 -2.62 8.14
C GLU A 45 -9.81 -3.02 8.98
N LEU A 46 -9.16 -4.09 8.56
CA LEU A 46 -7.91 -4.58 9.14
C LEU A 46 -6.79 -4.50 8.10
N GLY A 47 -5.54 -4.37 8.57
CA GLY A 47 -4.38 -4.14 7.71
C GLY A 47 -3.98 -2.67 7.57
N CYS A 48 -4.53 -1.79 8.40
CA CYS A 48 -4.17 -0.37 8.48
C CYS A 48 -3.00 -0.08 9.45
N ASP A 49 -2.53 -1.10 10.16
CA ASP A 49 -1.45 -1.05 11.13
C ASP A 49 -0.42 -2.14 10.80
N LEU A 50 0.88 -1.83 10.92
CA LEU A 50 1.96 -2.76 10.62
C LEU A 50 1.92 -4.04 11.46
N ASN A 51 1.50 -3.95 12.72
CA ASN A 51 1.39 -5.14 13.57
C ASN A 51 0.28 -6.08 13.07
N GLN A 52 -0.80 -5.53 12.50
CA GLN A 52 -1.85 -6.35 11.89
C GLN A 52 -1.34 -7.07 10.64
N ILE A 53 -0.59 -6.37 9.78
CA ILE A 53 0.05 -6.95 8.59
C ILE A 53 1.06 -8.03 9.00
N ALA A 54 1.92 -7.73 9.98
CA ALA A 54 2.90 -8.68 10.51
C ALA A 54 2.22 -9.92 11.09
N TYR A 55 1.12 -9.75 11.82
CA TYR A 55 0.33 -10.85 12.36
C TYR A 55 -0.20 -11.76 11.24
N ILE A 56 -0.82 -11.19 10.21
CA ILE A 56 -1.36 -11.96 9.08
C ILE A 56 -0.24 -12.74 8.39
N ILE A 57 0.88 -12.10 8.08
CA ILE A 57 2.01 -12.74 7.38
C ILE A 57 2.63 -13.86 8.22
N SER A 58 2.78 -13.65 9.53
CA SER A 58 3.44 -14.63 10.42
C SER A 58 2.57 -15.85 10.73
N ASN A 59 1.25 -15.74 10.63
CA ASN A 59 0.32 -16.81 10.97
C ASN A 59 -0.27 -17.52 9.74
N ALA A 60 -0.08 -16.99 8.54
CA ALA A 60 -0.50 -17.65 7.32
C ALA A 60 0.43 -18.82 6.97
N SER A 61 -0.15 -19.92 6.49
CA SER A 61 0.59 -21.11 6.01
C SER A 61 1.09 -21.00 4.57
N ILE A 62 0.64 -19.98 3.85
CA ILE A 62 1.07 -19.66 2.48
C ILE A 62 2.03 -18.47 2.47
N PRO A 63 2.93 -18.37 1.48
CA PRO A 63 3.79 -17.21 1.35
C PRO A 63 2.95 -15.97 0.99
N LEU A 64 3.01 -14.95 1.86
CA LEU A 64 2.35 -13.67 1.66
C LEU A 64 3.37 -12.57 1.44
N TYR A 65 2.94 -11.57 0.67
CA TYR A 65 3.66 -10.34 0.36
C TYR A 65 2.77 -9.13 0.62
N VAL A 66 3.30 -7.92 0.42
CA VAL A 66 2.58 -6.68 0.70
C VAL A 66 2.52 -5.81 -0.54
N CYS A 67 1.34 -5.23 -0.77
CA CYS A 67 1.10 -4.09 -1.63
C CYS A 67 0.94 -2.86 -0.74
N ILE A 68 1.77 -1.84 -0.95
CA ILE A 68 1.62 -0.55 -0.25
C ILE A 68 0.73 0.35 -1.11
N ASP A 69 -0.33 0.91 -0.53
CA ASP A 69 -1.12 1.99 -1.14
C ASP A 69 -0.86 3.31 -0.43
N THR A 70 -0.42 4.33 -1.19
CA THR A 70 -0.07 5.65 -0.64
C THR A 70 -1.27 6.41 -0.09
N CYS A 71 -2.43 6.32 -0.73
CA CYS A 71 -3.66 6.93 -0.24
C CYS A 71 -4.10 6.27 1.07
N HIS A 72 -4.02 4.94 1.16
CA HIS A 72 -4.38 4.19 2.35
C HIS A 72 -3.45 4.53 3.52
N LEU A 73 -2.13 4.54 3.31
CA LEU A 73 -1.17 4.92 4.35
C LEU A 73 -1.43 6.33 4.86
N PHE A 74 -1.57 7.31 3.95
CA PHE A 74 -1.86 8.70 4.33
C PHE A 74 -3.16 8.80 5.14
N SER A 75 -4.19 8.09 4.70
CA SER A 75 -5.49 8.11 5.34
C SER A 75 -5.52 7.35 6.69
N SER A 76 -4.65 6.37 6.89
CA SER A 76 -4.47 5.69 8.19
C SER A 76 -3.58 6.47 9.18
N GLY A 77 -2.96 7.57 8.74
CA GLY A 77 -2.14 8.43 9.61
C GLY A 77 -0.64 8.21 9.48
N ILE A 78 -0.18 7.59 8.39
CA ILE A 78 1.24 7.47 8.08
C ILE A 78 1.70 8.65 7.22
N ARG A 79 2.74 9.34 7.68
CA ARG A 79 3.32 10.49 6.98
C ARG A 79 4.23 10.02 5.84
N LEU A 80 3.99 10.55 4.64
CA LEU A 80 4.78 10.19 3.45
C LEU A 80 5.97 11.14 3.21
N ASP A 81 6.03 12.27 3.89
CA ASP A 81 7.21 13.15 3.95
C ASP A 81 8.37 12.56 4.79
N SER A 82 8.06 11.61 5.70
CA SER A 82 9.02 10.82 6.47
C SER A 82 8.87 9.31 6.18
N PHE A 83 8.71 8.97 4.92
CA PHE A 83 8.40 7.59 4.49
C PHE A 83 9.51 6.59 4.83
N ASP A 84 10.77 7.03 4.93
CA ASP A 84 11.88 6.17 5.35
C ASP A 84 11.69 5.60 6.77
N ASP A 85 11.14 6.38 7.70
CA ASP A 85 10.85 5.92 9.06
C ASP A 85 9.82 4.77 9.04
N TYR A 86 8.80 4.88 8.19
CA TYR A 86 7.83 3.81 7.98
C TYR A 86 8.46 2.56 7.39
N LEU A 87 9.35 2.71 6.39
CA LEU A 87 10.06 1.58 5.79
C LEU A 87 11.02 0.90 6.77
N ASP A 88 11.67 1.65 7.64
CA ASP A 88 12.55 1.09 8.67
C ASP A 88 11.78 0.30 9.73
N GLU A 89 10.58 0.76 10.11
CA GLU A 89 9.68 0.00 10.97
C GLU A 89 9.13 -1.23 10.25
N PHE A 90 8.75 -1.10 8.98
CA PHE A 90 8.29 -2.20 8.15
C PHE A 90 9.36 -3.30 8.03
N ASP A 91 10.61 -2.91 7.74
CA ASP A 91 11.72 -3.86 7.61
C ASP A 91 11.97 -4.64 8.90
N LYS A 92 11.92 -3.96 10.04
CA LYS A 92 12.06 -4.56 11.37
C LYS A 92 11.00 -5.61 11.70
N LEU A 93 9.74 -5.35 11.31
CA LEU A 93 8.59 -6.16 11.70
C LEU A 93 8.29 -7.27 10.70
N ILE A 94 8.54 -7.02 9.41
CA ILE A 94 8.03 -7.86 8.31
C ILE A 94 9.15 -8.26 7.35
N GLY A 95 10.09 -7.35 7.08
CA GLY A 95 11.13 -7.48 6.06
C GLY A 95 10.76 -6.72 4.77
N ILE A 96 11.67 -5.82 4.34
CA ILE A 96 11.45 -4.92 3.19
C ILE A 96 11.22 -5.69 1.87
N GLU A 97 11.78 -6.89 1.76
CA GLU A 97 11.64 -7.78 0.60
C GLU A 97 10.21 -8.30 0.42
N LYS A 98 9.37 -8.18 1.44
CA LYS A 98 7.94 -8.54 1.36
C LYS A 98 7.11 -7.53 0.57
N ILE A 99 7.56 -6.29 0.45
CA ILE A 99 6.90 -5.30 -0.40
C ILE A 99 7.16 -5.66 -1.86
N LYS A 100 6.11 -5.94 -2.62
CA LYS A 100 6.21 -6.36 -4.02
C LYS A 100 5.54 -5.41 -5.00
N VAL A 101 4.61 -4.60 -4.54
CA VAL A 101 3.80 -3.70 -5.38
C VAL A 101 3.56 -2.40 -4.62
N ILE A 102 3.50 -1.31 -5.35
CA ILE A 102 3.12 0.01 -4.83
C ILE A 102 1.90 0.48 -5.64
N HIS A 103 0.78 0.71 -4.95
CA HIS A 103 -0.31 1.51 -5.48
C HIS A 103 -0.01 2.98 -5.18
N CYS A 104 0.18 3.77 -6.24
CA CYS A 104 0.53 5.17 -6.10
C CYS A 104 -0.68 6.04 -6.41
N ASN A 105 -1.45 6.36 -5.40
CA ASN A 105 -2.67 7.14 -5.46
C ASN A 105 -2.56 8.36 -4.54
N ASP A 106 -2.99 9.53 -5.04
CA ASP A 106 -3.18 10.69 -4.16
C ASP A 106 -4.49 10.56 -3.38
N SER A 107 -4.72 11.40 -2.39
CA SER A 107 -5.89 11.32 -1.52
C SER A 107 -6.77 12.56 -1.63
N MET A 108 -8.08 12.36 -1.83
CA MET A 108 -9.09 13.41 -1.64
C MET A 108 -9.31 13.74 -0.16
N MET A 109 -8.92 12.82 0.74
CA MET A 109 -9.26 12.92 2.17
C MET A 109 -8.08 13.46 2.96
N PRO A 110 -8.34 14.18 4.08
CA PRO A 110 -7.29 14.66 4.96
C PRO A 110 -6.49 13.52 5.57
N PHE A 111 -5.27 13.84 5.99
CA PHE A 111 -4.40 12.97 6.77
C PHE A 111 -5.13 12.37 7.97
N GLY A 112 -5.02 11.06 8.17
CA GLY A 112 -5.63 10.34 9.28
C GLY A 112 -7.16 10.26 9.25
N ALA A 113 -7.79 10.50 8.09
CA ALA A 113 -9.25 10.50 7.96
C ALA A 113 -9.90 9.11 8.02
N ASN A 114 -9.14 8.04 7.92
CA ASN A 114 -9.61 6.66 7.80
C ASN A 114 -10.69 6.49 6.71
N LYS A 115 -10.38 7.02 5.52
CA LYS A 115 -11.27 6.96 4.36
C LYS A 115 -10.47 6.69 3.10
N ASP A 116 -10.95 5.77 2.32
CA ASP A 116 -10.41 5.44 1.01
C ASP A 116 -11.12 6.26 -0.06
N ARG A 117 -10.41 7.25 -0.63
CA ARG A 117 -10.85 8.10 -1.74
C ARG A 117 -9.62 8.58 -2.51
N HIS A 118 -9.34 7.89 -3.60
CA HIS A 118 -8.24 8.24 -4.49
C HIS A 118 -8.48 9.55 -5.23
N GLU A 119 -7.42 10.32 -5.41
CA GLU A 119 -7.36 11.49 -6.29
C GLU A 119 -6.28 11.28 -7.35
N LYS A 120 -6.35 12.06 -8.41
CA LYS A 120 -5.34 12.09 -9.49
C LYS A 120 -3.98 12.46 -8.93
N PHE A 121 -2.93 11.88 -9.53
CA PHE A 121 -1.55 12.06 -9.10
C PHE A 121 -1.17 13.55 -8.94
N GLY A 122 -0.79 13.94 -7.74
CA GLY A 122 -0.40 15.30 -7.39
C GLY A 122 -1.55 16.33 -7.38
N LYS A 123 -2.80 15.88 -7.31
CA LYS A 123 -3.99 16.76 -7.26
C LYS A 123 -4.75 16.67 -5.92
N GLY A 124 -4.37 15.74 -5.08
CA GLY A 124 -4.94 15.53 -3.76
C GLY A 124 -4.14 16.18 -2.64
N LEU A 125 -4.34 15.67 -1.44
CA LEU A 125 -3.80 16.22 -0.20
C LEU A 125 -2.47 15.59 0.24
N ILE A 126 -2.01 14.53 -0.43
CA ILE A 126 -0.65 14.01 -0.32
C ILE A 126 0.28 14.93 -1.09
N GLY A 127 -0.04 15.18 -2.35
CA GLY A 127 0.73 16.02 -3.24
C GLY A 127 1.87 15.28 -3.95
N GLU A 128 2.34 15.91 -5.03
CA GLU A 128 3.29 15.30 -5.97
C GLU A 128 4.65 14.99 -5.33
N SER A 129 5.14 15.86 -4.43
CA SER A 129 6.45 15.67 -3.79
C SER A 129 6.52 14.40 -2.97
N ASP A 130 5.51 14.16 -2.12
CA ASP A 130 5.50 13.02 -1.22
C ASP A 130 5.23 11.72 -1.96
N LEU A 131 4.40 11.76 -3.03
CA LEU A 131 4.24 10.62 -3.92
C LEU A 131 5.54 10.25 -4.62
N PHE A 132 6.33 11.23 -5.07
CA PHE A 132 7.65 10.97 -5.65
C PHE A 132 8.64 10.43 -4.62
N ASN A 133 8.60 10.88 -3.36
CA ASN A 133 9.41 10.30 -2.28
C ASN A 133 9.15 8.82 -2.07
N VAL A 134 7.89 8.38 -2.24
CA VAL A 134 7.54 6.96 -2.14
C VAL A 134 8.04 6.17 -3.34
N ILE A 135 7.67 6.59 -4.56
CA ILE A 135 7.90 5.77 -5.77
C ILE A 135 9.34 5.76 -6.24
N PHE A 136 10.16 6.74 -5.83
CA PHE A 136 11.59 6.79 -6.14
C PHE A 136 12.47 6.47 -4.92
N ASN A 137 11.88 5.91 -3.86
CA ASN A 137 12.64 5.46 -2.71
C ASN A 137 13.58 4.30 -3.10
N GLU A 138 14.87 4.43 -2.79
CA GLU A 138 15.89 3.45 -3.14
C GLU A 138 15.61 2.06 -2.54
N LYS A 139 15.03 1.99 -1.34
CA LYS A 139 14.64 0.72 -0.69
C LYS A 139 13.54 -0.03 -1.46
N LEU A 140 12.82 0.68 -2.35
CA LEU A 140 11.73 0.13 -3.17
C LEU A 140 12.07 0.02 -4.65
N GLU A 141 13.34 0.23 -5.04
CA GLU A 141 13.75 0.15 -6.43
C GLU A 141 13.35 -1.18 -7.09
N GLY A 142 12.87 -1.09 -8.33
CA GLY A 142 12.45 -2.24 -9.14
C GLY A 142 11.05 -2.80 -8.82
N ARG A 143 10.32 -2.26 -7.84
CA ARG A 143 8.94 -2.67 -7.60
C ARG A 143 8.00 -2.04 -8.63
N PRO A 144 7.02 -2.78 -9.15
CA PRO A 144 6.01 -2.22 -10.03
C PRO A 144 5.16 -1.18 -9.29
N ILE A 145 4.85 -0.10 -10.00
CA ILE A 145 4.00 0.99 -9.54
C ILE A 145 2.71 0.94 -10.34
N ILE A 146 1.57 0.90 -9.66
CA ILE A 146 0.24 0.84 -10.24
C ILE A 146 -0.52 2.09 -9.82
N LEU A 147 -1.20 2.72 -10.78
CA LEU A 147 -2.09 3.84 -10.55
C LEU A 147 -3.54 3.34 -10.57
N GLU A 148 -4.29 3.67 -9.54
CA GLU A 148 -5.73 3.44 -9.43
C GLU A 148 -6.48 4.77 -9.30
N THR A 149 -5.89 5.82 -9.84
CA THR A 149 -6.41 7.19 -9.82
C THR A 149 -7.70 7.29 -10.64
N PRO A 150 -8.61 8.24 -10.31
CA PRO A 150 -9.89 8.40 -10.99
C PRO A 150 -9.72 9.06 -12.37
N ASN A 151 -9.09 8.34 -13.30
CA ASN A 151 -8.77 8.77 -14.64
C ASN A 151 -9.45 7.91 -15.73
N ASP A 152 -9.54 8.50 -16.91
CA ASP A 152 -9.67 7.77 -18.19
C ASP A 152 -8.29 7.37 -18.74
N LEU A 153 -8.24 6.74 -19.90
CA LEU A 153 -6.98 6.30 -20.52
C LEU A 153 -6.03 7.44 -20.84
N ASP A 154 -6.54 8.60 -21.26
CA ASP A 154 -5.72 9.77 -21.56
C ASP A 154 -5.13 10.37 -20.28
N GLY A 155 -5.91 10.40 -19.20
CA GLY A 155 -5.45 10.82 -17.88
C GLY A 155 -4.35 9.92 -17.33
N TYR A 156 -4.49 8.60 -17.40
CA TYR A 156 -3.43 7.66 -17.03
C TYR A 156 -2.16 7.86 -17.85
N LYS A 157 -2.29 8.08 -19.16
CA LYS A 157 -1.14 8.37 -20.02
C LYS A 157 -0.36 9.59 -19.53
N ILE A 158 -1.08 10.68 -19.21
CA ILE A 158 -0.46 11.93 -18.72
C ILE A 158 0.29 11.69 -17.39
N GLU A 159 -0.30 10.95 -16.45
CA GLU A 159 0.33 10.65 -15.16
C GLU A 159 1.56 9.77 -15.33
N ILE A 160 1.49 8.72 -16.14
CA ILE A 160 2.61 7.83 -16.42
C ILE A 160 3.77 8.59 -17.09
N GLU A 161 3.47 9.45 -18.07
CA GLU A 161 4.47 10.29 -18.73
C GLU A 161 5.14 11.27 -17.74
N LYS A 162 4.37 11.86 -16.83
CA LYS A 162 4.89 12.73 -15.76
C LYS A 162 5.86 11.97 -14.85
N ILE A 163 5.49 10.79 -14.38
CA ILE A 163 6.33 9.94 -13.52
C ILE A 163 7.61 9.54 -14.25
N ARG A 164 7.51 9.09 -15.50
CA ARG A 164 8.67 8.71 -16.32
C ARG A 164 9.63 9.86 -16.55
N ARG A 165 9.11 11.07 -16.84
CA ARG A 165 9.93 12.27 -17.01
C ARG A 165 10.73 12.55 -15.74
N LYS A 166 10.07 12.54 -14.58
CA LYS A 166 10.73 12.76 -13.29
C LYS A 166 11.81 11.72 -13.01
N PHE A 167 11.57 10.46 -13.36
CA PHE A 167 12.55 9.39 -13.24
C PHE A 167 13.83 9.67 -14.08
N HIS A 168 13.67 10.15 -15.32
CA HIS A 168 14.82 10.52 -16.15
C HIS A 168 15.60 11.71 -15.57
N GLU A 169 14.90 12.76 -15.13
CA GLU A 169 15.53 13.92 -14.47
C GLU A 169 16.41 13.54 -13.28
N LEU A 170 15.96 12.55 -12.47
CA LEU A 170 16.71 12.08 -11.30
C LEU A 170 17.94 11.24 -11.64
N ARG A 171 18.02 10.65 -12.84
CA ARG A 171 19.16 9.82 -13.30
C ARG A 171 20.21 10.61 -14.09
N GLU A 172 19.87 11.80 -14.55
CA GLU A 172 20.78 12.68 -15.32
C GLU A 172 21.56 13.65 -14.41
N ASN A 173 21.24 13.74 -13.12
CA ASN A 173 21.92 14.52 -12.09
C ASN A 173 22.74 13.63 -11.14
#